data_147b3cd4018cff37dfcb857d819ce34c
#
_entry.id   147b3cd4018cff37dfcb857d819ce34c
#
_cell.length_a   1.000
_cell.length_b   1.000
_cell.length_c   1.000
_cell.angle_alpha   90.00
_cell.angle_beta   90.00
_cell.angle_gamma   90.00
#
_symmetry.space_group_name_H-M   'P 1'
#
loop_
_entity.id
_entity.type
_entity.pdbx_description
1 polymer ?
#
loop_
_entity_poly.entity_id
_entity_poly.type
_entity_poly.pdbx_seq_one_letter_code
_entity_poly.pdbx_strand_id
1 'polypeptide(L)'
;MKRVVLDASALMTFFENRPGAAKVEALLQQAVAGKLHLFMSVVNWGEVYYSTWRAHGPGVARKIIEDISKLPIEVVPADLALTHAAAELRANHKLPYTDAFAAALAAHRHAALATSDKDFASVEKKLTILWTTS
;
A
#
# COMPACT_ATOMS: atom_id res chain seq x y z
N MET A 1 -16.27 -10.70 1.01
CA MET A 1 -15.07 -10.47 1.86
C MET A 1 -14.56 -9.05 1.65
N LYS A 2 -14.22 -8.36 2.73
CA LYS A 2 -13.66 -7.02 2.67
C LYS A 2 -12.27 -7.05 2.02
N ARG A 3 -11.98 -6.05 1.18
CA ARG A 3 -10.71 -5.93 0.45
C ARG A 3 -10.03 -4.62 0.83
N VAL A 4 -8.72 -4.67 1.10
CA VAL A 4 -7.94 -3.49 1.46
C VAL A 4 -6.61 -3.53 0.72
N VAL A 5 -6.23 -2.42 0.10
CA VAL A 5 -4.91 -2.22 -0.49
C VAL A 5 -4.05 -1.48 0.53
N LEU A 6 -2.84 -1.98 0.76
CA LEU A 6 -1.82 -1.29 1.55
C LEU A 6 -0.86 -0.60 0.59
N ASP A 7 -0.60 0.70 0.79
CA ASP A 7 0.46 1.39 0.08
C ASP A 7 1.80 1.20 0.81
N ALA A 8 2.87 1.78 0.26
CA ALA A 8 4.19 1.69 0.89
C ALA A 8 4.20 2.34 2.27
N SER A 9 3.51 3.48 2.44
CA SER A 9 3.50 4.20 3.72
C SER A 9 2.88 3.37 4.84
N ALA A 10 1.82 2.62 4.54
CA ALA A 10 1.17 1.76 5.53
C ALA A 10 2.12 0.67 6.04
N LEU A 11 2.85 -0.01 5.14
CA LEU A 11 3.81 -1.02 5.55
C LEU A 11 5.01 -0.43 6.27
N MET A 12 5.53 0.69 5.81
CA MET A 12 6.65 1.36 6.50
C MET A 12 6.24 1.83 7.89
N THR A 13 5.00 2.33 8.04
CA THR A 13 4.43 2.67 9.34
C THR A 13 4.46 1.46 10.28
N PHE A 14 4.04 0.30 9.79
CA PHE A 14 4.03 -0.92 10.57
C PHE A 14 5.44 -1.37 10.98
N PHE A 15 6.36 -1.49 10.00
CA PHE A 15 7.71 -1.98 10.27
C PHE A 15 8.54 -1.02 11.12
N GLU A 16 8.33 0.28 11.00
CA GLU A 16 9.06 1.29 11.76
C GLU A 16 8.35 1.70 13.06
N ASN A 17 7.25 1.05 13.37
CA ASN A 17 6.44 1.31 14.58
C ASN A 17 6.09 2.80 14.73
N ARG A 18 5.67 3.42 13.62
CA ARG A 18 5.22 4.82 13.60
C ARG A 18 3.79 4.94 14.13
N PRO A 19 3.33 6.17 14.44
CA PRO A 19 1.91 6.38 14.74
C PRO A 19 1.02 5.78 13.65
N GLY A 20 0.03 4.99 14.04
CA GLY A 20 -0.83 4.26 13.10
C GLY A 20 -0.45 2.80 12.90
N ALA A 21 0.69 2.35 13.43
CA ALA A 21 1.14 0.95 13.27
C ALA A 21 0.10 -0.05 13.80
N ALA A 22 -0.59 0.28 14.89
CA ALA A 22 -1.61 -0.60 15.46
C ALA A 22 -2.79 -0.83 14.51
N LYS A 23 -3.17 0.18 13.72
CA LYS A 23 -4.24 0.02 12.73
C LYS A 23 -3.82 -0.93 11.61
N VAL A 24 -2.57 -0.83 11.15
CA VAL A 24 -2.04 -1.74 10.13
C VAL A 24 -1.96 -3.15 10.67
N GLU A 25 -1.46 -3.31 11.90
CA GLU A 25 -1.41 -4.62 12.55
C GLU A 25 -2.79 -5.26 12.65
N ALA A 26 -3.81 -4.49 13.01
CA ALA A 26 -5.18 -4.99 13.07
C ALA A 26 -5.68 -5.49 11.71
N LEU A 27 -5.33 -4.81 10.61
CA LEU A 27 -5.67 -5.27 9.26
C LEU A 27 -4.96 -6.58 8.94
N LEU A 28 -3.68 -6.72 9.30
CA LEU A 28 -2.93 -7.96 9.11
C LEU A 28 -3.55 -9.11 9.88
N GLN A 29 -3.94 -8.87 11.14
CA GLN A 29 -4.60 -9.90 11.97
C GLN A 29 -5.94 -10.32 11.38
N GLN A 30 -6.73 -9.39 10.87
CA GLN A 30 -7.99 -9.71 10.20
C GLN A 30 -7.77 -10.54 8.95
N ALA A 31 -6.70 -10.27 8.20
CA ALA A 31 -6.36 -11.06 7.01
C ALA A 31 -5.95 -12.48 7.39
N VAL A 32 -5.16 -12.65 8.45
CA VAL A 32 -4.81 -13.98 8.97
C VAL A 32 -6.06 -14.74 9.39
N ALA A 33 -7.04 -14.06 9.98
CA ALA A 33 -8.30 -14.67 10.41
C ALA A 33 -9.27 -14.93 9.24
N GLY A 34 -8.89 -14.58 8.00
CA GLY A 34 -9.75 -14.79 6.83
C GLY A 34 -10.91 -13.80 6.71
N LYS A 35 -10.88 -12.69 7.45
CA LYS A 35 -11.96 -11.71 7.48
C LYS A 35 -11.82 -10.63 6.42
N LEU A 36 -10.63 -10.46 5.84
CA LEU A 36 -10.39 -9.53 4.75
C LEU A 36 -9.23 -10.01 3.88
N HIS A 37 -9.15 -9.45 2.67
CA HIS A 37 -8.09 -9.75 1.72
C HIS A 37 -7.21 -8.50 1.56
N LEU A 38 -5.92 -8.64 1.81
CA LEU A 38 -4.95 -7.55 1.67
C LEU A 38 -4.20 -7.67 0.35
N PHE A 39 -4.05 -6.53 -0.32
CA PHE A 39 -3.31 -6.41 -1.57
C PHE A 39 -2.25 -5.33 -1.47
N MET A 40 -1.21 -5.45 -2.26
CA MET A 40 -0.21 -4.41 -2.47
C MET A 40 0.22 -4.42 -3.92
N SER A 41 0.33 -3.23 -4.52
CA SER A 41 0.92 -3.13 -5.86
C SER A 41 2.42 -3.47 -5.78
N VAL A 42 2.91 -4.20 -6.78
CA VAL A 42 4.34 -4.51 -6.89
C VAL A 42 5.18 -3.22 -6.96
N VAL A 43 4.62 -2.13 -7.49
CA VAL A 43 5.30 -0.83 -7.54
C VAL A 43 5.54 -0.30 -6.12
N ASN A 44 4.55 -0.43 -5.25
CA ASN A 44 4.69 -0.01 -3.85
C ASN A 44 5.60 -0.96 -3.07
N TRP A 45 5.60 -2.24 -3.42
CA TRP A 45 6.56 -3.20 -2.86
C TRP A 45 8.00 -2.74 -3.16
N GLY A 46 8.26 -2.34 -4.42
CA GLY A 46 9.56 -1.79 -4.80
C GLY A 46 9.91 -0.51 -4.04
N GLU A 47 8.92 0.34 -3.82
CA GLU A 47 9.11 1.56 -3.04
C GLU A 47 9.51 1.27 -1.60
N VAL A 48 8.88 0.29 -0.95
CA VAL A 48 9.28 -0.15 0.39
C VAL A 48 10.74 -0.60 0.38
N TYR A 49 11.13 -1.38 -0.62
CA TYR A 49 12.48 -1.92 -0.73
C TYR A 49 13.52 -0.81 -0.86
N TYR A 50 13.38 0.09 -1.85
CA TYR A 50 14.41 1.11 -2.06
C TYR A 50 14.41 2.16 -0.96
N SER A 51 13.26 2.50 -0.39
CA SER A 51 13.20 3.47 0.70
C SER A 51 13.87 2.95 1.95
N THR A 52 13.65 1.67 2.27
CA THR A 52 14.31 1.02 3.40
C THR A 52 15.81 0.91 3.17
N TRP A 53 16.22 0.55 1.95
CA TRP A 53 17.62 0.48 1.58
C TRP A 53 18.30 1.83 1.79
N ARG A 54 17.72 2.92 1.31
CA ARG A 54 18.28 4.27 1.44
C ARG A 54 18.36 4.74 2.89
N ALA A 55 17.38 4.39 3.70
CA ALA A 55 17.31 4.82 5.09
C ALA A 55 18.15 3.95 6.04
N HIS A 56 18.21 2.65 5.80
CA HIS A 56 18.76 1.68 6.77
C HIS A 56 19.76 0.68 6.16
N GLY A 57 20.04 0.76 4.87
CA GLY A 57 20.99 -0.10 4.18
C GLY A 57 20.39 -1.38 3.62
N PRO A 58 21.18 -2.11 2.78
CA PRO A 58 20.67 -3.28 2.06
C PRO A 58 20.29 -4.46 2.96
N GLY A 59 20.98 -4.65 4.08
CA GLY A 59 20.67 -5.76 4.99
C GLY A 59 19.27 -5.64 5.58
N VAL A 60 18.92 -4.45 6.07
CA VAL A 60 17.58 -4.19 6.63
C VAL A 60 16.53 -4.28 5.53
N ALA A 61 16.80 -3.75 4.34
CA ALA A 61 15.87 -3.81 3.23
C ALA A 61 15.56 -5.25 2.82
N ARG A 62 16.56 -6.12 2.73
CA ARG A 62 16.37 -7.54 2.41
C ARG A 62 15.55 -8.25 3.47
N LYS A 63 15.78 -7.92 4.74
CA LYS A 63 15.02 -8.49 5.84
C LYS A 63 13.54 -8.08 5.77
N ILE A 64 13.26 -6.82 5.45
CA ILE A 64 11.89 -6.32 5.34
C ILE A 64 11.12 -7.05 4.22
N ILE A 65 11.70 -7.22 3.04
CA ILE A 65 10.99 -7.93 1.97
C ILE A 65 10.81 -9.42 2.28
N GLU A 66 11.74 -10.03 3.02
CA GLU A 66 11.56 -11.39 3.50
C GLU A 66 10.38 -11.45 4.47
N ASP A 67 10.28 -10.49 5.39
CA ASP A 67 9.16 -10.43 6.34
C ASP A 67 7.83 -10.21 5.61
N ILE A 68 7.79 -9.34 4.59
CA ILE A 68 6.60 -9.12 3.78
C ILE A 68 6.13 -10.43 3.13
N SER A 69 7.05 -11.26 2.67
CA SER A 69 6.71 -12.55 2.02
C SER A 69 5.99 -13.50 2.96
N LYS A 70 6.08 -13.28 4.27
CA LYS A 70 5.42 -14.10 5.30
C LYS A 70 4.09 -13.52 5.77
N LEU A 71 3.74 -12.33 5.31
CA LEU A 71 2.49 -11.67 5.68
C LEU A 71 1.37 -12.05 4.72
N PRO A 72 0.11 -12.00 5.17
CA PRO A 72 -1.04 -12.35 4.33
C PRO A 72 -1.38 -11.21 3.36
N ILE A 73 -0.44 -10.86 2.50
CA ILE A 73 -0.58 -9.77 1.52
C ILE A 73 -0.33 -10.35 0.13
N GLU A 74 -1.29 -10.15 -0.77
CA GLU A 74 -1.09 -10.50 -2.17
C GLU A 74 -0.43 -9.33 -2.89
N VAL A 75 0.79 -9.54 -3.40
CA VAL A 75 1.50 -8.55 -4.22
C VAL A 75 1.02 -8.72 -5.66
N VAL A 76 0.45 -7.66 -6.21
CA VAL A 76 -0.20 -7.68 -7.53
C VAL A 76 0.73 -7.08 -8.58
N PRO A 77 1.02 -7.79 -9.68
CA PRO A 77 1.86 -7.26 -10.76
C PRO A 77 1.27 -5.99 -11.39
N ALA A 78 2.15 -5.11 -11.86
CA ALA A 78 1.76 -3.90 -12.59
C ALA A 78 1.61 -4.24 -14.08
N ASP A 79 0.47 -4.82 -14.45
CA ASP A 79 0.19 -5.12 -15.85
C ASP A 79 -0.19 -3.85 -16.63
N LEU A 80 -0.43 -4.01 -17.93
CA LEU A 80 -0.74 -2.88 -18.80
C LEU A 80 -2.01 -2.16 -18.36
N ALA A 81 -3.06 -2.90 -18.01
CA ALA A 81 -4.33 -2.31 -17.61
C ALA A 81 -4.19 -1.48 -16.33
N LEU A 82 -3.49 -2.01 -15.33
CA LEU A 82 -3.25 -1.29 -14.08
C LEU A 82 -2.39 -0.05 -14.31
N THR A 83 -1.34 -0.19 -15.13
CA THR A 83 -0.44 0.92 -15.44
C THR A 83 -1.17 2.04 -16.18
N HIS A 84 -2.05 1.68 -17.12
CA HIS A 84 -2.87 2.65 -17.85
C HIS A 84 -3.76 3.45 -16.87
N ALA A 85 -4.44 2.75 -15.95
CA ALA A 85 -5.27 3.41 -14.95
C ALA A 85 -4.45 4.31 -14.01
N ALA A 86 -3.28 3.85 -13.57
CA ALA A 86 -2.39 4.65 -12.73
C ALA A 86 -1.90 5.91 -13.47
N ALA A 87 -1.56 5.78 -14.74
CA ALA A 87 -1.10 6.91 -15.55
C ALA A 87 -2.20 7.98 -15.72
N GLU A 88 -3.45 7.55 -15.92
CA GLU A 88 -4.58 8.49 -15.99
C GLU A 88 -4.80 9.23 -14.67
N LEU A 89 -4.69 8.53 -13.54
CA LEU A 89 -4.79 9.17 -12.23
C LEU A 89 -3.67 10.19 -12.03
N ARG A 90 -2.45 9.84 -12.42
CA ARG A 90 -1.31 10.75 -12.31
C ARG A 90 -1.49 12.00 -13.19
N ALA A 91 -2.07 11.84 -14.38
CA ALA A 91 -2.32 12.95 -15.30
C ALA A 91 -3.37 13.92 -14.78
N ASN A 92 -4.39 13.42 -14.07
CA ASN A 92 -5.57 14.19 -13.66
C ASN A 92 -5.53 14.69 -12.22
N HIS A 93 -4.57 14.21 -11.40
CA HIS A 93 -4.50 14.54 -9.98
C HIS A 93 -3.06 14.83 -9.57
N LYS A 94 -2.91 15.61 -8.47
CA LYS A 94 -1.61 15.83 -7.83
C LYS A 94 -1.27 14.63 -6.96
N LEU A 95 -0.92 13.55 -7.62
CA LEU A 95 -0.67 12.27 -6.96
C LEU A 95 0.63 11.70 -7.52
N PRO A 96 1.66 11.46 -6.68
CA PRO A 96 2.89 10.82 -7.15
C PRO A 96 2.60 9.51 -7.89
N TYR A 97 3.43 9.17 -8.85
CA TYR A 97 3.15 8.01 -9.72
C TYR A 97 3.05 6.69 -8.94
N THR A 98 3.92 6.50 -7.95
CA THR A 98 3.83 5.30 -7.11
C THR A 98 2.51 5.24 -6.35
N ASP A 99 2.03 6.38 -5.85
CA ASP A 99 0.74 6.47 -5.17
C ASP A 99 -0.42 6.19 -6.12
N ALA A 100 -0.28 6.62 -7.38
CA ALA A 100 -1.30 6.36 -8.40
C ALA A 100 -1.51 4.86 -8.63
N PHE A 101 -0.46 4.04 -8.51
CA PHE A 101 -0.59 2.58 -8.61
C PHE A 101 -1.41 2.00 -7.45
N ALA A 102 -1.21 2.48 -6.24
CA ALA A 102 -2.01 2.02 -5.10
C ALA A 102 -3.49 2.40 -5.28
N ALA A 103 -3.75 3.63 -5.71
CA ALA A 103 -5.12 4.10 -5.95
C ALA A 103 -5.80 3.32 -7.09
N ALA A 104 -5.08 3.07 -8.19
CA ALA A 104 -5.60 2.30 -9.32
C ALA A 104 -5.91 0.87 -8.91
N LEU A 105 -5.04 0.25 -8.12
CA LEU A 105 -5.27 -1.11 -7.63
C LEU A 105 -6.52 -1.17 -6.74
N ALA A 106 -6.68 -0.20 -5.84
CA ALA A 106 -7.86 -0.12 -4.98
C ALA A 106 -9.14 -0.03 -5.82
N ALA A 107 -9.14 0.81 -6.85
CA ALA A 107 -10.29 0.94 -7.75
C ALA A 107 -10.58 -0.36 -8.50
N HIS A 108 -9.55 -1.00 -9.07
CA HIS A 108 -9.69 -2.24 -9.82
C HIS A 108 -10.19 -3.41 -8.95
N ARG A 109 -9.81 -3.45 -7.69
CA ARG A 109 -10.20 -4.53 -6.78
C ARG A 109 -11.44 -4.20 -5.95
N HIS A 110 -12.04 -3.04 -6.16
CA HIS A 110 -13.15 -2.54 -5.34
C HIS A 110 -12.78 -2.61 -3.85
N ALA A 111 -11.57 -2.12 -3.54
CA ALA A 111 -10.97 -2.20 -2.22
C ALA A 111 -10.84 -0.82 -1.60
N ALA A 112 -10.82 -0.77 -0.27
CA ALA A 112 -10.38 0.42 0.45
C ALA A 112 -8.86 0.53 0.35
N LEU A 113 -8.33 1.75 0.50
CA LEU A 113 -6.90 2.02 0.51
C LEU A 113 -6.47 2.43 1.91
N ALA A 114 -5.54 1.69 2.51
CA ALA A 114 -4.97 2.06 3.81
C ALA A 114 -3.65 2.81 3.59
N THR A 115 -3.55 4.02 4.12
CA THR A 115 -2.41 4.90 3.91
C THR A 115 -2.27 5.92 5.03
N SER A 116 -1.05 6.41 5.24
CA SER A 116 -0.78 7.61 6.04
C SER A 116 -0.41 8.82 5.16
N ASP A 117 -0.34 8.64 3.85
CA ASP A 117 0.12 9.67 2.92
C ASP A 117 -1.02 10.61 2.55
N LYS A 118 -0.88 11.89 2.94
CA LYS A 118 -1.91 12.91 2.72
C LYS A 118 -2.11 13.27 1.25
N ASP A 119 -1.19 12.90 0.36
CA ASP A 119 -1.35 13.11 -1.08
C ASP A 119 -2.60 12.41 -1.62
N PHE A 120 -3.06 11.35 -0.97
CA PHE A 120 -4.28 10.65 -1.37
C PHE A 120 -5.57 11.45 -1.12
N ALA A 121 -5.49 12.57 -0.40
CA ALA A 121 -6.65 13.45 -0.24
C ALA A 121 -7.18 13.93 -1.59
N SER A 122 -6.33 14.05 -2.62
CA SER A 122 -6.73 14.45 -3.97
C SER A 122 -7.71 13.49 -4.64
N VAL A 123 -7.78 12.24 -4.18
CA VAL A 123 -8.65 11.19 -4.75
C VAL A 123 -9.63 10.64 -3.73
N GLU A 124 -9.77 11.25 -2.55
CA GLU A 124 -10.63 10.70 -1.48
C GLU A 124 -12.12 10.62 -1.85
N LYS A 125 -12.57 11.42 -2.83
CA LYS A 125 -13.95 11.35 -3.33
C LYS A 125 -14.19 10.14 -4.23
N LYS A 126 -13.12 9.52 -4.74
CA LYS A 126 -13.17 8.38 -5.67
C LYS A 126 -12.90 7.05 -5.02
N LEU A 127 -12.32 7.05 -3.82
CA LEU A 127 -11.89 5.85 -3.11
C LEU A 127 -12.30 5.93 -1.64
N THR A 128 -12.53 4.77 -1.03
CA THR A 128 -12.62 4.68 0.42
C THR A 128 -11.20 4.63 0.98
N ILE A 129 -10.83 5.63 1.76
CA ILE A 129 -9.49 5.70 2.35
C ILE A 129 -9.59 5.39 3.83
N LEU A 130 -8.77 4.43 4.27
CA LEU A 130 -8.58 4.11 5.68
C LEU A 130 -7.28 4.78 6.12
N TRP A 131 -7.41 5.96 6.70
CA TRP A 131 -6.25 6.69 7.20
C TRP A 131 -5.65 5.95 8.39
N THR A 132 -4.36 5.61 8.33
CA THR A 132 -3.68 4.92 9.43
C THR A 132 -3.38 5.88 10.58
N THR A 133 -3.26 7.17 10.29
CA THR A 133 -3.14 8.23 11.27
C THR A 133 -4.38 9.09 11.26
N SER A 134 -4.86 9.43 12.43
CA SER A 134 -6.04 10.30 12.57
C SER A 134 -5.65 11.77 12.57
#